data_10a5e48b3402a9a62fe29a7536968256
#
_entry.id   10a5e48b3402a9a62fe29a7536968256
#
_cell.length_a   1.000
_cell.length_b   1.000
_cell.length_c   1.000
_cell.angle_alpha   90.00
_cell.angle_beta   90.00
_cell.angle_gamma   90.00
#
_symmetry.space_group_name_H-M   'P 1'
#
loop_
_entity.id
_entity.type
_entity.pdbx_description
1 polymer ?
#
loop_
_entity_poly.entity_id
_entity_poly.type
_entity_poly.pdbx_seq_one_letter_code
_entity_poly.pdbx_strand_id
1 'polypeptide(L)'
;MATIMIVEDDRQTNDAVSEYLKSFGHRMLSAYDGDEALQLFECSSIDLIILDIMIPQKTGLAVLHTIRQKSSVPILMLTAIGDEYTQVTSFDEQADDYITKPFSMVLLGRRVTALLRRSGQTVSPDIMTF
;
A
#
# COMPACT_ATOMS: atom_id res chain seq x y z
N MET A 1 12.53 -10.20 -0.72
CA MET A 1 11.14 -10.65 -0.57
C MET A 1 10.50 -9.93 0.61
N ALA A 2 9.34 -9.35 0.41
CA ALA A 2 8.71 -8.52 1.43
C ALA A 2 7.30 -9.00 1.74
N THR A 3 6.79 -8.64 2.91
CA THR A 3 5.40 -8.83 3.28
C THR A 3 4.66 -7.52 3.06
N ILE A 4 3.67 -7.55 2.18
CA ILE A 4 2.93 -6.37 1.75
C ILE A 4 1.46 -6.54 2.10
N MET A 5 0.87 -5.51 2.73
CA MET A 5 -0.56 -5.49 3.00
C MET A 5 -1.24 -4.60 1.97
N ILE A 6 -2.28 -5.13 1.31
CA ILE A 6 -3.14 -4.34 0.42
C ILE A 6 -4.47 -4.11 1.14
N VAL A 7 -4.85 -2.85 1.29
CA VAL A 7 -6.10 -2.45 1.93
C VAL A 7 -7.00 -1.86 0.86
N GLU A 8 -7.98 -2.63 0.43
CA GLU A 8 -8.87 -2.28 -0.68
C GLU A 8 -10.14 -3.11 -0.57
N ASP A 9 -11.30 -2.45 -0.53
CA ASP A 9 -12.58 -3.13 -0.36
C ASP A 9 -13.11 -3.76 -1.65
N ASP A 10 -12.68 -3.28 -2.81
CA ASP A 10 -13.05 -3.92 -4.07
C ASP A 10 -12.24 -5.20 -4.24
N ARG A 11 -12.93 -6.35 -4.15
CA ARG A 11 -12.25 -7.64 -4.14
C ARG A 11 -11.50 -7.92 -5.42
N GLN A 12 -12.03 -7.50 -6.56
CA GLN A 12 -11.35 -7.70 -7.84
C GLN A 12 -10.02 -6.95 -7.87
N THR A 13 -10.02 -5.70 -7.45
CA THR A 13 -8.80 -4.90 -7.39
C THR A 13 -7.81 -5.48 -6.39
N ASN A 14 -8.31 -5.85 -5.22
CA ASN A 14 -7.46 -6.45 -4.18
C ASN A 14 -6.80 -7.72 -4.69
N ASP A 15 -7.58 -8.62 -5.30
CA ASP A 15 -7.06 -9.87 -5.83
C ASP A 15 -6.06 -9.62 -6.95
N ALA A 16 -6.35 -8.70 -7.85
CA ALA A 16 -5.46 -8.40 -8.97
C ALA A 16 -4.10 -7.89 -8.50
N VAL A 17 -4.10 -6.97 -7.55
CA VAL A 17 -2.86 -6.43 -6.98
C VAL A 17 -2.10 -7.53 -6.26
N SER A 18 -2.80 -8.34 -5.46
CA SER A 18 -2.17 -9.44 -4.72
C SER A 18 -1.52 -10.45 -5.65
N GLU A 19 -2.22 -10.86 -6.70
CA GLU A 19 -1.68 -11.83 -7.67
C GLU A 19 -0.45 -11.27 -8.37
N TYR A 20 -0.52 -10.00 -8.78
CA TYR A 20 0.59 -9.37 -9.48
C TYR A 20 1.84 -9.33 -8.61
N LEU A 21 1.70 -8.88 -7.36
CA LEU A 21 2.86 -8.75 -6.48
C LEU A 21 3.38 -10.10 -5.99
N LYS A 22 2.49 -11.10 -5.83
CA LYS A 22 2.93 -12.46 -5.54
C LYS A 22 3.83 -13.01 -6.62
N SER A 23 3.58 -12.64 -7.87
CA SER A 23 4.38 -13.15 -8.98
C SER A 23 5.83 -12.70 -8.88
N PHE A 24 6.13 -11.68 -8.11
CA PHE A 24 7.49 -11.22 -7.87
C PHE A 24 8.08 -11.77 -6.56
N GLY A 25 7.38 -12.69 -5.91
CA GLY A 25 7.89 -13.35 -4.72
C GLY A 25 7.49 -12.68 -3.41
N HIS A 26 6.63 -11.67 -3.43
CA HIS A 26 6.17 -11.04 -2.20
C HIS A 26 5.09 -11.86 -1.50
N ARG A 27 5.07 -11.77 -0.19
CA ARG A 27 3.99 -12.34 0.61
C ARG A 27 2.91 -11.28 0.75
N MET A 28 1.66 -11.64 0.44
CA MET A 28 0.56 -10.68 0.42
C MET A 28 -0.43 -10.94 1.55
N LEU A 29 -0.84 -9.87 2.21
CA LEU A 29 -1.93 -9.87 3.18
C LEU A 29 -3.01 -8.93 2.66
N SER A 30 -4.27 -9.36 2.70
CA SER A 30 -5.38 -8.56 2.20
C SER A 30 -6.28 -8.11 3.33
N ALA A 31 -6.58 -6.81 3.36
CA ALA A 31 -7.58 -6.23 4.24
C ALA A 31 -8.64 -5.55 3.37
N TYR A 32 -9.89 -5.66 3.76
CA TYR A 32 -11.00 -5.15 2.97
C TYR A 32 -11.68 -3.95 3.61
N ASP A 33 -11.25 -3.58 4.81
CA ASP A 33 -11.71 -2.37 5.48
C ASP A 33 -10.63 -1.88 6.47
N GLY A 34 -10.87 -0.71 7.05
CA GLY A 34 -9.88 -0.08 7.91
C GLY A 34 -9.63 -0.82 9.22
N ASP A 35 -10.67 -1.42 9.80
CA ASP A 35 -10.52 -2.15 11.05
C ASP A 35 -9.70 -3.42 10.84
N GLU A 36 -9.96 -4.13 9.75
CA GLU A 36 -9.19 -5.32 9.39
C GLU A 36 -7.73 -4.96 9.14
N ALA A 37 -7.49 -3.83 8.46
CA ALA A 37 -6.14 -3.36 8.20
C ALA A 37 -5.36 -3.15 9.49
N LEU A 38 -5.98 -2.49 10.47
CA LEU A 38 -5.32 -2.22 11.74
C LEU A 38 -5.07 -3.50 12.54
N GLN A 39 -6.00 -4.46 12.49
CA GLN A 39 -5.80 -5.75 13.13
C GLN A 39 -4.63 -6.50 12.51
N LEU A 40 -4.58 -6.57 11.19
CA LEU A 40 -3.47 -7.24 10.50
C LEU A 40 -2.14 -6.56 10.78
N PHE A 41 -2.14 -5.24 10.85
CA PHE A 41 -0.92 -4.51 11.15
C PHE A 41 -0.38 -4.85 12.54
N GLU A 42 -1.26 -4.97 13.53
CA GLU A 42 -0.85 -5.31 14.90
C GLU A 42 -0.34 -6.74 15.00
N CYS A 43 -0.88 -7.65 14.20
CA CYS A 43 -0.59 -9.10 14.33
C CYS A 43 0.51 -9.58 13.39
N SER A 44 0.99 -8.74 12.49
CA SER A 44 1.90 -9.18 11.43
C SER A 44 3.07 -8.23 11.30
N SER A 45 4.19 -8.75 10.83
CA SER A 45 5.33 -7.93 10.46
C SER A 45 5.18 -7.53 8.99
N ILE A 46 4.89 -6.27 8.74
CA ILE A 46 4.58 -5.76 7.40
C ILE A 46 5.66 -4.81 6.95
N ASP A 47 6.13 -4.99 5.71
CA ASP A 47 7.21 -4.21 5.14
C ASP A 47 6.74 -3.04 4.29
N LEU A 48 5.50 -3.10 3.79
CA LEU A 48 4.92 -2.04 2.97
C LEU A 48 3.41 -2.18 2.97
N ILE A 49 2.70 -1.05 2.94
CA ILE A 49 1.24 -1.04 2.89
C ILE A 49 0.79 -0.29 1.65
N ILE A 50 -0.14 -0.89 0.89
CA ILE A 50 -0.85 -0.22 -0.19
C ILE A 50 -2.24 0.06 0.36
N LEU A 51 -2.62 1.32 0.44
CA LEU A 51 -3.78 1.75 1.20
C LEU A 51 -4.70 2.62 0.36
N ASP A 52 -5.89 2.08 0.07
CA ASP A 52 -6.93 2.86 -0.60
C ASP A 52 -7.54 3.85 0.39
N ILE A 53 -7.80 5.06 -0.07
CA ILE A 53 -8.40 6.10 0.75
C ILE A 53 -9.87 5.81 1.02
N MET A 54 -10.58 5.30 0.01
CA MET A 54 -12.04 5.09 0.09
C MET A 54 -12.33 3.65 0.51
N ILE A 55 -12.23 3.38 1.80
CA ILE A 55 -12.52 2.05 2.35
C ILE A 55 -13.57 2.16 3.46
N PRO A 56 -14.33 1.07 3.72
CA PRO A 56 -15.32 1.06 4.79
C PRO A 56 -14.69 1.07 6.18
N GLN A 57 -15.48 1.37 7.17
CA GLN A 57 -15.19 1.38 8.60
C GLN A 57 -14.33 2.56 9.01
N LYS A 58 -13.13 2.66 8.52
CA LYS A 58 -12.28 3.82 8.72
C LYS A 58 -11.75 4.27 7.37
N THR A 59 -11.65 5.58 7.14
CA THR A 59 -11.06 6.07 5.90
C THR A 59 -9.59 5.68 5.84
N GLY A 60 -9.06 5.62 4.62
CA GLY A 60 -7.63 5.36 4.45
C GLY A 60 -6.77 6.38 5.17
N LEU A 61 -7.19 7.64 5.21
CA LEU A 61 -6.45 8.68 5.94
C LEU A 61 -6.40 8.39 7.43
N ALA A 62 -7.53 7.92 8.01
CA ALA A 62 -7.55 7.56 9.42
C ALA A 62 -6.63 6.37 9.72
N VAL A 63 -6.60 5.38 8.83
CA VAL A 63 -5.70 4.24 8.97
C VAL A 63 -4.23 4.70 8.90
N LEU A 64 -3.91 5.56 7.93
CA LEU A 64 -2.57 6.13 7.79
C LEU A 64 -2.14 6.84 9.07
N HIS A 65 -3.01 7.70 9.58
CA HIS A 65 -2.72 8.45 10.80
C HIS A 65 -2.43 7.51 11.97
N THR A 66 -3.28 6.49 12.16
CA THR A 66 -3.11 5.54 13.25
C THR A 66 -1.78 4.78 13.14
N ILE A 67 -1.45 4.32 11.94
CA ILE A 67 -0.21 3.58 11.74
C ILE A 67 1.00 4.47 11.98
N ARG A 68 0.95 5.74 11.54
CA ARG A 68 2.07 6.67 11.73
C ARG A 68 2.34 7.03 13.18
N GLN A 69 1.38 6.81 14.08
CA GLN A 69 1.61 7.01 15.51
C GLN A 69 2.64 6.01 16.07
N LYS A 70 2.86 4.89 15.38
CA LYS A 70 3.70 3.82 15.92
C LYS A 70 4.64 3.18 14.92
N SER A 71 4.66 3.62 13.67
CA SER A 71 5.52 3.00 12.66
C SER A 71 5.83 3.95 11.53
N SER A 72 7.02 3.78 10.95
CA SER A 72 7.43 4.48 9.74
C SER A 72 7.39 3.56 8.51
N VAL A 73 6.63 2.47 8.59
CA VAL A 73 6.49 1.53 7.47
C VAL A 73 6.10 2.29 6.19
N PRO A 74 6.71 1.97 5.03
CA PRO A 74 6.34 2.64 3.78
C PRO A 74 4.87 2.43 3.45
N ILE A 75 4.18 3.51 3.07
CA ILE A 75 2.76 3.46 2.70
C ILE A 75 2.57 4.13 1.36
N LEU A 76 1.99 3.39 0.42
CA LEU A 76 1.60 3.86 -0.90
C LEU A 76 0.09 4.04 -0.90
N MET A 77 -0.37 5.28 -1.09
CA MET A 77 -1.80 5.59 -1.08
C MET A 77 -2.40 5.40 -2.47
N LEU A 78 -3.62 4.86 -2.53
CA LEU A 78 -4.40 4.81 -3.76
C LEU A 78 -5.48 5.90 -3.68
N THR A 79 -5.51 6.79 -4.68
CA THR A 79 -6.41 7.94 -4.67
C THR A 79 -7.23 7.99 -5.96
N ALA A 80 -8.37 8.68 -5.92
CA ALA A 80 -9.14 8.94 -7.13
C ALA A 80 -8.49 10.05 -7.95
N ILE A 81 -8.64 9.97 -9.27
CA ILE A 81 -8.17 11.04 -10.16
C ILE A 81 -8.85 12.35 -9.78
N GLY A 82 -8.07 13.42 -9.70
CA GLY A 82 -8.56 14.75 -9.42
C GLY A 82 -8.75 15.08 -7.95
N ASP A 83 -8.45 14.16 -7.05
CA ASP A 83 -8.58 14.39 -5.63
C ASP A 83 -7.31 14.98 -5.04
N GLU A 84 -7.03 16.23 -5.39
CA GLU A 84 -5.83 16.91 -4.90
C GLU A 84 -5.84 17.12 -3.40
N TYR A 85 -7.02 17.39 -2.82
CA TYR A 85 -7.13 17.58 -1.39
C TYR A 85 -6.66 16.33 -0.64
N THR A 86 -7.11 15.17 -1.08
CA THR A 86 -6.71 13.92 -0.45
C THR A 86 -5.21 13.66 -0.63
N GLN A 87 -4.66 13.98 -1.80
CA GLN A 87 -3.23 13.80 -2.05
C GLN A 87 -2.40 14.68 -1.11
N VAL A 88 -2.74 15.95 -0.97
CA VAL A 88 -2.04 16.87 -0.07
C VAL A 88 -2.15 16.37 1.37
N THR A 89 -3.35 15.99 1.81
CA THR A 89 -3.57 15.50 3.17
C THR A 89 -2.77 14.22 3.42
N SER A 90 -2.67 13.33 2.43
CA SER A 90 -1.89 12.11 2.56
C SER A 90 -0.41 12.40 2.82
N PHE A 91 0.15 13.36 2.11
CA PHE A 91 1.54 13.75 2.35
C PHE A 91 1.72 14.43 3.70
N ASP A 92 0.77 15.27 4.11
CA ASP A 92 0.80 15.89 5.42
C ASP A 92 0.78 14.84 6.55
N GLU A 93 0.07 13.73 6.33
CA GLU A 93 0.03 12.61 7.27
C GLU A 93 1.17 11.62 7.04
N GLN A 94 2.16 11.99 6.22
CA GLN A 94 3.40 11.23 6.00
C GLN A 94 3.21 9.93 5.20
N ALA A 95 2.36 9.97 4.17
CA ALA A 95 2.37 8.94 3.15
C ALA A 95 3.68 9.05 2.36
N ASP A 96 4.22 7.92 1.94
CA ASP A 96 5.50 7.92 1.23
C ASP A 96 5.32 8.19 -0.26
N ASP A 97 4.18 7.84 -0.82
CA ASP A 97 3.88 8.04 -2.22
C ASP A 97 2.39 7.85 -2.43
N TYR A 98 1.90 8.19 -3.61
CA TYR A 98 0.53 7.90 -3.98
C TYR A 98 0.45 7.57 -5.46
N ILE A 99 -0.63 6.88 -5.84
CA ILE A 99 -0.90 6.56 -7.23
C ILE A 99 -2.40 6.73 -7.46
N THR A 100 -2.78 7.31 -8.60
CA THR A 100 -4.19 7.60 -8.88
C THR A 100 -4.87 6.45 -9.61
N LYS A 101 -6.13 6.21 -9.27
CA LYS A 101 -6.96 5.23 -9.98
C LYS A 101 -7.60 5.88 -11.21
N PRO A 102 -7.72 5.16 -12.31
CA PRO A 102 -7.21 3.81 -12.55
C PRO A 102 -5.71 3.80 -12.74
N PHE A 103 -5.05 2.75 -12.32
CA PHE A 103 -3.59 2.67 -12.39
C PHE A 103 -3.13 1.45 -13.18
N SER A 104 -1.90 1.54 -13.68
CA SER A 104 -1.23 0.43 -14.33
C SER A 104 -0.59 -0.47 -13.27
N MET A 105 -0.74 -1.79 -13.41
CA MET A 105 -0.06 -2.72 -12.52
C MET A 105 1.45 -2.58 -12.60
N VAL A 106 1.97 -2.33 -13.79
CA VAL A 106 3.42 -2.13 -13.96
C VAL A 106 3.89 -0.92 -13.16
N LEU A 107 3.14 0.20 -13.23
CA LEU A 107 3.49 1.39 -12.47
C LEU A 107 3.41 1.13 -10.97
N LEU A 108 2.35 0.45 -10.54
CA LEU A 108 2.20 0.07 -9.14
C LEU A 108 3.41 -0.73 -8.65
N GLY A 109 3.80 -1.74 -9.43
CA GLY A 109 4.94 -2.59 -9.07
C GLY A 109 6.23 -1.81 -8.96
N ARG A 110 6.46 -0.85 -9.85
CA ARG A 110 7.65 -0.02 -9.81
C ARG A 110 7.69 0.89 -8.59
N ARG A 111 6.53 1.44 -8.19
CA ARG A 111 6.43 2.26 -6.98
C ARG A 111 6.69 1.43 -5.73
N VAL A 112 6.11 0.23 -5.68
CA VAL A 112 6.35 -0.70 -4.58
C VAL A 112 7.84 -1.03 -4.45
N THR A 113 8.48 -1.38 -5.56
CA THR A 113 9.89 -1.71 -5.58
C THR A 113 10.74 -0.53 -5.10
N ALA A 114 10.42 0.68 -5.56
CA ALA A 114 11.16 1.87 -5.16
C ALA A 114 11.02 2.14 -3.66
N LEU A 115 9.82 1.99 -3.12
CA LEU A 115 9.60 2.22 -1.68
C LEU A 115 10.32 1.17 -0.83
N LEU A 116 10.29 -0.10 -1.24
CA LEU A 116 10.99 -1.15 -0.52
C LEU A 116 12.49 -0.91 -0.52
N ARG A 117 13.02 -0.46 -1.65
CA ARG A 117 14.45 -0.17 -1.78
C ARG A 117 14.86 0.97 -0.84
N ARG A 118 14.05 2.02 -0.79
CA ARG A 118 14.31 3.17 0.11
C ARG A 118 14.29 2.76 1.57
N SER A 119 13.47 1.78 1.95
CA SER A 119 13.37 1.33 3.34
C SER A 119 14.44 0.31 3.70
N GLY A 120 15.32 -0.05 2.75
CA GLY A 120 16.39 -1.01 3.00
C GLY A 120 16.02 -2.47 2.75
N GLN A 121 14.83 -2.73 2.20
CA GLN A 121 14.43 -4.12 1.91
C GLN A 121 15.21 -4.68 0.72
N THR A 122 15.49 -5.98 0.78
CA THR A 122 16.09 -6.69 -0.33
C THR A 122 15.02 -6.98 -1.37
N VAL A 123 15.29 -6.61 -2.61
CA VAL A 123 14.35 -6.78 -3.72
C VAL A 123 14.92 -7.79 -4.70
N SER A 124 14.03 -8.60 -5.31
CA SER A 124 14.44 -9.58 -6.30
C SER A 124 15.19 -8.91 -7.46
N PRO A 125 16.29 -9.50 -7.95
CA PRO A 125 16.99 -8.98 -9.14
C PRO A 125 16.07 -8.82 -10.35
N ASP A 126 15.07 -9.69 -10.49
CA ASP A 126 14.13 -9.61 -11.61
C ASP A 126 13.29 -8.33 -11.57
N ILE A 127 13.06 -7.79 -10.38
CA ILE A 127 12.33 -6.55 -10.22
C ILE A 127 13.25 -5.35 -10.45
N MET A 128 14.52 -5.50 -10.15
CA MET A 128 15.48 -4.40 -10.23
C MET A 128 16.04 -4.20 -11.63
N THR A 129 15.93 -5.19 -12.49
CA THR A 129 16.43 -5.09 -13.86
C THR A 129 15.35 -4.50 -14.77
N PHE A 130 15.46 -3.26 -15.06
CA PHE A 130 14.53 -2.59 -15.97
C PHE A 130 15.19 -1.40 -16.61
#